data_380692209583e0a95cee037876457b29
#
_entry.id   380692209583e0a95cee037876457b29
#
_cell.length_a   1.000
_cell.length_b   1.000
_cell.length_c   1.000
_cell.angle_alpha   90.00
_cell.angle_beta   90.00
_cell.angle_gamma   90.00
#
_symmetry.space_group_name_H-M   'P 1'
#
loop_
_entity.id
_entity.type
_entity.pdbx_description
1 polymer ?
#
loop_
_entity_poly.entity_id
_entity_poly.type
_entity_poly.pdbx_seq_one_letter_code
_entity_poly.pdbx_strand_id
1 'polypeptide(L)'
;ISPANTSEKLSTYADNGLYYRTAPSDILQGAVLANLIAGDGNQSVYIMALDDAYGTGLAASIGKNLEAAGVTVLGTKIYDPAAATFDAEVGEVVAANPDAIMLVTFDEGSRILRTMVEQGIGPKVKKVYGCDGNMGNALGENFDAGK
;
A
#
# COMPACT_ATOMS: atom_id res chain seq x y z
N ILE A 1 -17.58 -17.13 -7.24
CA ILE A 1 -16.13 -17.31 -7.05
C ILE A 1 -15.44 -16.02 -7.47
N SER A 2 -14.55 -15.50 -6.62
CA SER A 2 -13.75 -14.30 -6.91
C SER A 2 -12.26 -14.68 -7.07
N PRO A 3 -11.61 -14.30 -8.17
CA PRO A 3 -10.18 -14.54 -8.35
C PRO A 3 -9.29 -13.45 -7.74
N ALA A 4 -9.85 -12.29 -7.37
CA ALA A 4 -9.06 -11.11 -7.05
C ALA A 4 -9.47 -10.36 -5.77
N ASN A 5 -10.67 -10.55 -5.22
CA ASN A 5 -11.10 -9.81 -4.04
C ASN A 5 -10.45 -10.37 -2.76
N THR A 6 -9.57 -9.60 -2.13
CA THR A 6 -8.73 -10.03 -1.02
C THR A 6 -9.19 -9.52 0.35
N SER A 7 -10.10 -8.52 0.40
CA SER A 7 -10.54 -7.89 1.65
C SER A 7 -10.87 -8.91 2.75
N GLU A 8 -10.37 -8.66 3.96
CA GLU A 8 -10.60 -9.51 5.13
C GLU A 8 -12.09 -9.63 5.51
N LYS A 9 -12.89 -8.57 5.26
CA LYS A 9 -14.32 -8.54 5.54
C LYS A 9 -15.08 -9.64 4.80
N LEU A 10 -14.58 -10.07 3.64
CA LEU A 10 -15.18 -11.14 2.86
C LEU A 10 -14.98 -12.52 3.48
N SER A 11 -14.00 -12.68 4.38
CA SER A 11 -13.72 -13.96 5.06
C SER A 11 -14.79 -14.31 6.10
N THR A 12 -15.48 -13.31 6.64
CA THR A 12 -16.49 -13.46 7.71
C THR A 12 -17.85 -12.91 7.33
N TYR A 13 -18.03 -12.54 6.06
CA TYR A 13 -19.32 -12.05 5.57
C TYR A 13 -20.38 -13.14 5.65
N ALA A 14 -21.59 -12.77 6.08
CA ALA A 14 -22.73 -13.72 6.20
C ALA A 14 -23.33 -13.98 4.81
N ASP A 15 -22.67 -14.83 4.03
CA ASP A 15 -22.98 -15.15 2.63
C ASP A 15 -23.69 -16.47 2.44
N ASN A 16 -24.10 -17.13 3.53
CA ASN A 16 -24.70 -18.48 3.52
C ASN A 16 -23.84 -19.54 2.80
N GLY A 17 -22.51 -19.38 2.81
CA GLY A 17 -21.58 -20.30 2.14
C GLY A 17 -21.55 -20.15 0.62
N LEU A 18 -21.93 -19.01 0.08
CA LEU A 18 -21.97 -18.76 -1.37
C LEU A 18 -20.76 -17.99 -1.90
N TYR A 19 -19.92 -17.44 -1.02
CA TYR A 19 -18.70 -16.73 -1.42
C TYR A 19 -17.47 -17.63 -1.35
N TYR A 20 -16.75 -17.71 -2.45
CA TYR A 20 -15.48 -18.40 -2.57
C TYR A 20 -14.46 -17.50 -3.27
N ARG A 21 -13.20 -17.55 -2.84
CA ARG A 21 -12.10 -16.87 -3.53
C ARG A 21 -10.90 -17.78 -3.71
N THR A 22 -10.16 -17.54 -4.76
CA THR A 22 -8.90 -18.25 -5.07
C THR A 22 -7.67 -17.41 -4.68
N ALA A 23 -7.85 -16.10 -4.47
CA ALA A 23 -6.81 -15.22 -3.95
C ALA A 23 -6.67 -15.36 -2.42
N PRO A 24 -5.46 -15.23 -1.84
CA PRO A 24 -5.28 -15.17 -0.40
C PRO A 24 -5.93 -13.93 0.21
N SER A 25 -6.21 -13.97 1.52
CA SER A 25 -6.77 -12.83 2.25
C SER A 25 -5.73 -11.75 2.54
N ASP A 26 -6.17 -10.49 2.67
CA ASP A 26 -5.36 -9.36 3.12
C ASP A 26 -4.79 -9.53 4.53
N ILE A 27 -5.36 -10.42 5.34
CA ILE A 27 -4.74 -10.83 6.62
C ILE A 27 -3.36 -11.45 6.36
N LEU A 28 -3.27 -12.36 5.39
CA LEU A 28 -2.00 -13.00 5.02
C LEU A 28 -1.09 -12.02 4.28
N GLN A 29 -1.63 -11.26 3.33
CA GLN A 29 -0.86 -10.28 2.56
C GLN A 29 -0.22 -9.24 3.48
N GLY A 30 -0.98 -8.69 4.43
CA GLY A 30 -0.47 -7.72 5.40
C GLY A 30 0.65 -8.27 6.27
N ALA A 31 0.55 -9.52 6.72
CA ALA A 31 1.62 -10.16 7.49
C ALA A 31 2.89 -10.38 6.65
N VAL A 32 2.75 -10.82 5.41
CA VAL A 32 3.89 -11.05 4.49
C VAL A 32 4.60 -9.74 4.16
N LEU A 33 3.85 -8.69 3.83
CA LEU A 33 4.40 -7.37 3.52
C LEU A 33 5.13 -6.76 4.73
N ALA A 34 4.54 -6.85 5.93
CA ALA A 34 5.18 -6.36 7.14
C ALA A 34 6.49 -7.12 7.44
N ASN A 35 6.50 -8.43 7.27
CA ASN A 35 7.72 -9.23 7.45
C ASN A 35 8.79 -8.89 6.41
N LEU A 36 8.43 -8.64 5.16
CA LEU A 36 9.36 -8.21 4.12
C LEU A 36 9.97 -6.85 4.48
N ILE A 37 9.13 -5.87 4.82
CA ILE A 37 9.57 -4.51 5.17
C ILE A 37 10.51 -4.54 6.39
N ALA A 38 10.16 -5.28 7.44
CA ALA A 38 11.00 -5.46 8.62
C ALA A 38 12.30 -6.22 8.31
N GLY A 39 12.21 -7.29 7.52
CA GLY A 39 13.34 -8.10 7.08
C GLY A 39 14.38 -7.32 6.27
N ASP A 40 13.94 -6.29 5.53
CA ASP A 40 14.81 -5.36 4.81
C ASP A 40 15.50 -4.32 5.72
N GLY A 41 15.27 -4.39 7.04
CA GLY A 41 15.93 -3.56 8.05
C GLY A 41 15.34 -2.16 8.22
N ASN A 42 14.13 -1.91 7.71
CA ASN A 42 13.46 -0.62 7.91
C ASN A 42 12.98 -0.50 9.36
N GLN A 43 13.18 0.68 9.96
CA GLN A 43 12.78 0.99 11.34
C GLN A 43 11.48 1.80 11.38
N SER A 44 11.17 2.50 10.29
CA SER A 44 10.00 3.35 10.16
C SER A 44 9.34 3.23 8.80
N VAL A 45 8.00 3.30 8.77
CA VAL A 45 7.19 3.20 7.56
C VAL A 45 6.09 4.25 7.57
N TYR A 46 5.79 4.82 6.41
CA TYR A 46 4.58 5.58 6.17
C TYR A 46 3.69 4.81 5.19
N ILE A 47 2.41 4.65 5.49
CA ILE A 47 1.45 3.93 4.66
C ILE A 47 0.56 4.93 3.94
N MET A 48 0.41 4.78 2.62
CA MET A 48 -0.60 5.46 1.82
C MET A 48 -1.59 4.42 1.30
N ALA A 49 -2.87 4.62 1.52
CA ALA A 49 -3.89 3.66 1.11
C ALA A 49 -5.13 4.36 0.57
N LEU A 50 -5.73 3.77 -0.46
CA LEU A 50 -6.96 4.30 -1.05
C LEU A 50 -8.15 4.16 -0.08
N ASP A 51 -9.10 5.10 -0.20
CA ASP A 51 -10.30 5.17 0.65
C ASP A 51 -11.39 4.20 0.16
N ASP A 52 -11.18 2.92 0.46
CA ASP A 52 -12.19 1.87 0.30
C ASP A 52 -12.00 0.74 1.33
N ALA A 53 -12.86 -0.27 1.26
CA ALA A 53 -12.80 -1.41 2.19
C ALA A 53 -11.54 -2.28 2.01
N TYR A 54 -10.95 -2.32 0.82
CA TYR A 54 -9.69 -3.00 0.54
C TYR A 54 -8.52 -2.20 1.09
N GLY A 55 -8.37 -0.94 0.66
CA GLY A 55 -7.24 -0.10 1.06
C GLY A 55 -7.13 0.09 2.57
N THR A 56 -8.22 0.47 3.22
CA THR A 56 -8.24 0.66 4.68
C THR A 56 -8.01 -0.65 5.45
N GLY A 57 -8.57 -1.77 4.96
CA GLY A 57 -8.40 -3.07 5.60
C GLY A 57 -6.96 -3.58 5.50
N LEU A 58 -6.37 -3.55 4.31
CA LEU A 58 -4.99 -3.99 4.10
C LEU A 58 -3.99 -3.07 4.84
N ALA A 59 -4.19 -1.75 4.81
CA ALA A 59 -3.35 -0.81 5.57
C ALA A 59 -3.37 -1.11 7.07
N ALA A 60 -4.54 -1.38 7.64
CA ALA A 60 -4.67 -1.75 9.04
C ALA A 60 -3.96 -3.09 9.36
N SER A 61 -4.10 -4.09 8.48
CA SER A 61 -3.41 -5.38 8.62
C SER A 61 -1.89 -5.21 8.57
N ILE A 62 -1.37 -4.44 7.61
CA ILE A 62 0.06 -4.15 7.48
C ILE A 62 0.55 -3.41 8.73
N GLY A 63 -0.12 -2.32 9.13
CA GLY A 63 0.29 -1.51 10.29
C GLY A 63 0.40 -2.33 11.57
N LYS A 64 -0.62 -3.13 11.87
CA LYS A 64 -0.62 -4.03 13.03
C LYS A 64 0.56 -5.00 13.02
N ASN A 65 0.88 -5.59 11.87
CA ASN A 65 1.99 -6.55 11.76
C ASN A 65 3.36 -5.86 11.80
N LEU A 66 3.49 -4.64 11.26
CA LEU A 66 4.71 -3.82 11.37
C LEU A 66 5.01 -3.48 12.82
N GLU A 67 4.03 -3.01 13.58
CA GLU A 67 4.18 -2.71 15.01
C GLU A 67 4.57 -3.97 15.80
N ALA A 68 3.96 -5.11 15.51
CA ALA A 68 4.32 -6.39 16.13
C ALA A 68 5.75 -6.84 15.79
N ALA A 69 6.27 -6.44 14.62
CA ALA A 69 7.64 -6.67 14.18
C ALA A 69 8.64 -5.61 14.71
N GLY A 70 8.19 -4.62 15.49
CA GLY A 70 9.03 -3.55 16.05
C GLY A 70 9.33 -2.41 15.06
N VAL A 71 8.61 -2.32 13.95
CA VAL A 71 8.73 -1.23 12.98
C VAL A 71 7.71 -0.14 13.30
N THR A 72 8.16 1.10 13.39
CA THR A 72 7.29 2.23 13.72
C THR A 72 6.49 2.69 12.51
N VAL A 73 5.16 2.70 12.61
CA VAL A 73 4.29 3.33 11.61
C VAL A 73 4.18 4.81 11.92
N LEU A 74 4.86 5.68 11.13
CA LEU A 74 4.88 7.13 11.34
C LEU A 74 3.55 7.79 10.98
N GLY A 75 2.78 7.17 10.10
CA GLY A 75 1.46 7.62 9.72
C GLY A 75 0.81 6.70 8.69
N THR A 76 -0.50 6.82 8.61
CA THR A 76 -1.31 6.18 7.56
C THR A 76 -2.20 7.24 6.92
N LYS A 77 -1.93 7.55 5.65
CA LYS A 77 -2.74 8.47 4.87
C LYS A 77 -3.76 7.70 4.05
N ILE A 78 -5.02 7.92 4.34
CA ILE A 78 -6.12 7.45 3.50
C ILE A 78 -6.43 8.57 2.50
N TYR A 79 -6.42 8.25 1.20
CA TYR A 79 -6.59 9.22 0.13
C TYR A 79 -7.74 8.84 -0.81
N ASP A 80 -8.34 9.83 -1.45
CA ASP A 80 -9.34 9.64 -2.51
C ASP A 80 -8.63 9.21 -3.81
N PRO A 81 -8.87 7.99 -4.34
CA PRO A 81 -8.22 7.53 -5.57
C PRO A 81 -8.63 8.35 -6.81
N ALA A 82 -9.74 9.08 -6.76
CA ALA A 82 -10.20 9.97 -7.82
C ALA A 82 -9.59 11.38 -7.74
N ALA A 83 -8.76 11.68 -6.72
CA ALA A 83 -8.13 12.98 -6.60
C ALA A 83 -7.33 13.34 -7.85
N ALA A 84 -7.36 14.62 -8.23
CA ALA A 84 -6.64 15.12 -9.40
C ALA A 84 -5.11 15.10 -9.19
N THR A 85 -4.64 15.39 -7.99
CA THR A 85 -3.23 15.40 -7.58
C THR A 85 -3.06 14.75 -6.21
N PHE A 86 -1.83 14.39 -5.87
CA PHE A 86 -1.46 13.79 -4.57
C PHE A 86 -0.37 14.61 -3.86
N ASP A 87 -0.20 15.89 -4.23
CA ASP A 87 0.89 16.73 -3.71
C ASP A 87 0.82 16.89 -2.19
N ALA A 88 -0.38 17.08 -1.64
CA ALA A 88 -0.57 17.27 -0.20
C ALA A 88 -0.27 15.97 0.57
N GLU A 89 -0.79 14.84 0.08
CA GLU A 89 -0.59 13.53 0.69
C GLU A 89 0.89 13.11 0.66
N VAL A 90 1.55 13.29 -0.47
CA VAL A 90 2.99 13.02 -0.61
C VAL A 90 3.81 13.99 0.25
N GLY A 91 3.39 15.26 0.36
CA GLY A 91 4.02 16.23 1.24
C GLY A 91 4.03 15.82 2.72
N GLU A 92 2.96 15.15 3.19
CA GLU A 92 2.92 14.56 4.54
C GLU A 92 3.98 13.46 4.71
N VAL A 93 4.16 12.61 3.69
CA VAL A 93 5.19 11.56 3.68
C VAL A 93 6.60 12.16 3.70
N VAL A 94 6.83 13.22 2.91
CA VAL A 94 8.11 13.96 2.90
C VAL A 94 8.42 14.50 4.30
N ALA A 95 7.43 15.13 4.93
CA ALA A 95 7.59 15.71 6.27
C ALA A 95 7.87 14.65 7.34
N ALA A 96 7.25 13.48 7.23
CA ALA A 96 7.46 12.35 8.15
C ALA A 96 8.84 11.68 7.96
N ASN A 97 9.42 11.75 6.76
CA ASN A 97 10.74 11.21 6.39
C ASN A 97 10.95 9.73 6.83
N PRO A 98 10.09 8.78 6.43
CA PRO A 98 10.21 7.37 6.79
C PRO A 98 11.41 6.69 6.12
N ASP A 99 11.84 5.54 6.64
CA ASP A 99 12.81 4.67 5.95
C ASP A 99 12.19 4.03 4.71
N ALA A 100 10.92 3.65 4.83
CA ALA A 100 10.16 2.99 3.77
C ALA A 100 8.75 3.56 3.62
N ILE A 101 8.21 3.43 2.41
CA ILE A 101 6.86 3.86 2.06
C ILE A 101 6.10 2.65 1.55
N MET A 102 4.92 2.40 2.11
CA MET A 102 4.02 1.34 1.67
C MET A 102 2.85 1.95 0.91
N LEU A 103 2.65 1.51 -0.32
CA LEU A 103 1.58 1.97 -1.20
C LEU A 103 0.52 0.88 -1.38
N VAL A 104 -0.65 1.09 -0.82
CA VAL A 104 -1.84 0.27 -1.04
C VAL A 104 -2.72 0.99 -2.04
N THR A 105 -2.55 0.67 -3.32
CA THR A 105 -3.10 1.43 -4.46
C THR A 105 -3.58 0.49 -5.55
N PHE A 106 -4.31 1.04 -6.52
CA PHE A 106 -4.48 0.45 -7.85
C PHE A 106 -3.64 1.23 -8.88
N ASP A 107 -4.18 1.48 -10.07
CA ASP A 107 -3.45 2.15 -11.18
C ASP A 107 -3.06 3.59 -10.86
N GLU A 108 -3.79 4.28 -9.97
CA GLU A 108 -3.45 5.63 -9.50
C GLU A 108 -2.12 5.68 -8.76
N GLY A 109 -1.62 4.55 -8.28
CA GLY A 109 -0.28 4.42 -7.68
C GLY A 109 0.84 4.96 -8.59
N SER A 110 0.68 4.89 -9.91
CA SER A 110 1.62 5.47 -10.87
C SER A 110 1.70 7.00 -10.75
N ARG A 111 0.57 7.68 -10.49
CA ARG A 111 0.52 9.13 -10.27
C ARG A 111 1.15 9.51 -8.93
N ILE A 112 0.86 8.73 -7.88
CA ILE A 112 1.50 8.92 -6.56
C ILE A 112 3.01 8.78 -6.67
N LEU A 113 3.50 7.72 -7.32
CA LEU A 113 4.94 7.52 -7.52
C LEU A 113 5.60 8.65 -8.32
N ARG A 114 4.91 9.21 -9.32
CA ARG A 114 5.41 10.36 -10.06
C ARG A 114 5.55 11.58 -9.13
N THR A 115 4.53 11.90 -8.35
CA THR A 115 4.57 12.98 -7.36
C THR A 115 5.69 12.76 -6.34
N MET A 116 5.90 11.50 -5.89
CA MET A 116 7.01 11.16 -4.99
C MET A 116 8.38 11.45 -5.64
N VAL A 117 8.55 11.13 -6.93
CA VAL A 117 9.79 11.46 -7.67
C VAL A 117 9.99 12.96 -7.77
N GLU A 118 8.94 13.73 -8.11
CA GLU A 118 8.96 15.18 -8.21
C GLU A 118 9.29 15.86 -6.86
N GLN A 119 8.82 15.27 -5.75
CA GLN A 119 9.11 15.75 -4.39
C GLN A 119 10.38 15.15 -3.77
N GLY A 120 11.16 14.37 -4.53
CA GLY A 120 12.48 13.90 -4.12
C GLY A 120 12.50 12.70 -3.17
N ILE A 121 11.38 11.96 -3.05
CA ILE A 121 11.27 10.75 -2.21
C ILE A 121 10.89 9.51 -3.02
N GLY A 122 11.14 9.52 -4.33
CA GLY A 122 10.83 8.39 -5.21
C GLY A 122 11.68 7.14 -4.92
N PRO A 123 11.44 6.02 -5.66
CA PRO A 123 12.04 4.72 -5.41
C PRO A 123 13.58 4.67 -5.50
N LYS A 124 14.23 5.66 -6.11
CA LYS A 124 15.69 5.80 -6.10
C LYS A 124 16.25 6.32 -4.78
N VAL A 125 15.41 6.95 -3.95
CA VAL A 125 15.80 7.61 -2.71
C VAL A 125 15.28 6.87 -1.49
N LYS A 126 14.06 6.35 -1.57
CA LYS A 126 13.38 5.63 -0.49
C LYS A 126 13.01 4.22 -0.94
N LYS A 127 12.97 3.28 0.00
CA LYS A 127 12.37 1.98 -0.26
C LYS A 127 10.86 2.14 -0.39
N VAL A 128 10.31 1.69 -1.51
CA VAL A 128 8.87 1.74 -1.78
C VAL A 128 8.35 0.33 -2.00
N TYR A 129 7.30 -0.02 -1.29
CA TYR A 129 6.65 -1.32 -1.36
C TYR A 129 5.25 -1.16 -1.94
N GLY A 130 4.89 -2.09 -2.80
CA GLY A 130 3.55 -2.20 -3.39
C GLY A 130 2.78 -3.39 -2.83
N CYS A 131 1.56 -3.55 -3.31
CA CYS A 131 0.66 -4.66 -2.98
C CYS A 131 0.13 -5.32 -4.25
N ASP A 132 -0.75 -6.32 -4.12
CA ASP A 132 -1.37 -6.98 -5.27
C ASP A 132 -2.16 -6.02 -6.17
N GLY A 133 -2.83 -5.03 -5.58
CA GLY A 133 -3.66 -4.06 -6.31
C GLY A 133 -2.91 -3.21 -7.32
N ASN A 134 -1.61 -2.96 -7.12
CA ASN A 134 -0.80 -2.17 -8.03
C ASN A 134 0.20 -2.99 -8.87
N MET A 135 0.09 -4.31 -8.82
CA MET A 135 0.89 -5.21 -9.67
C MET A 135 0.30 -5.30 -11.09
N GLY A 136 0.50 -4.25 -11.86
CA GLY A 136 0.03 -4.17 -13.24
C GLY A 136 1.03 -3.45 -14.14
N ASN A 137 0.91 -3.63 -15.46
CA ASN A 137 1.78 -2.99 -16.44
C ASN A 137 1.68 -1.45 -16.37
N ALA A 138 0.50 -0.92 -16.03
CA ALA A 138 0.25 0.51 -15.90
C ALA A 138 1.22 1.20 -14.92
N LEU A 139 1.67 0.50 -13.88
CA LEU A 139 2.64 1.05 -12.94
C LEU A 139 3.97 1.43 -13.61
N GLY A 140 4.45 0.61 -14.56
CA GLY A 140 5.68 0.86 -15.30
C GLY A 140 5.49 1.69 -16.57
N GLU A 141 4.36 1.58 -17.23
CA GLU A 141 4.08 2.27 -18.51
C GLU A 141 3.99 3.79 -18.36
N ASN A 142 3.65 4.30 -17.19
CA ASN A 142 3.52 5.72 -16.89
C ASN A 142 4.80 6.36 -16.37
N PHE A 143 5.92 5.64 -16.36
CA PHE A 143 7.22 6.15 -15.96
C PHE A 143 8.17 6.27 -17.14
N ASP A 144 8.88 7.40 -17.22
CA ASP A 144 10.03 7.53 -18.12
C ASP A 144 11.16 6.61 -17.64
N ALA A 145 11.80 5.92 -18.59
CA ALA A 145 12.95 5.06 -18.28
C ALA A 145 14.04 5.84 -17.53
N GLY A 146 14.38 5.36 -16.35
CA GLY A 146 15.44 5.94 -15.54
C GLY A 146 15.05 7.01 -14.51
N LYS A 147 13.75 7.29 -14.36
CA LYS A 147 13.24 8.14 -13.25
C LYS A 147 12.83 7.33 -12.04
#